data_e64f29ff845795ff1daf178eeeb8ac91
#
_entry.id   e64f29ff845795ff1daf178eeeb8ac91
#
_cell.length_a   1.000
_cell.length_b   1.000
_cell.length_c   1.000
_cell.angle_alpha   90.00
_cell.angle_beta   90.00
_cell.angle_gamma   90.00
#
_symmetry.space_group_name_H-M   'P 1'
#
loop_
_entity.id
_entity.type
_entity.pdbx_description
1 polymer ?
#
loop_
_entity_poly.entity_id
_entity_poly.type
_entity_poly.pdbx_seq_one_letter_code
_entity_poly.pdbx_strand_id
1 'polypeptide(L)'
;MNHPSSTSIRVLVVDDHPVVRAGLTSMLATRPEIEVVGEAANGPAALNLLQNSAVDVMLLDLRMPVMSGIEVLKELKRLGLAVRTIMLTSFETDEDIYQAIQAGAWGYLSKEINLQQMIEAICTVHSGRRHIRGEIAERLAARMSRSDLSSREVEILKMVAKGLTNKAIGQALNISDLTVKNHVNNILAKLDVSDRTEASTAAIQRGLIDVNL
;
A
#
# COMPACT_ATOMS: atom_id res chain seq x y z
N MET A 1 26.55 -24.83 -29.18
CA MET A 1 25.43 -23.87 -29.21
C MET A 1 25.36 -23.23 -27.85
N ASN A 2 25.91 -22.01 -27.70
CA ASN A 2 25.88 -21.29 -26.45
C ASN A 2 24.43 -20.76 -26.26
N HIS A 3 23.66 -21.36 -25.34
CA HIS A 3 22.52 -20.68 -24.79
C HIS A 3 23.03 -19.44 -24.04
N PRO A 4 22.51 -18.22 -24.30
CA PRO A 4 22.80 -17.11 -23.44
C PRO A 4 22.28 -17.51 -22.07
N SER A 5 23.14 -17.43 -21.05
CA SER A 5 22.75 -17.61 -19.65
C SER A 5 21.65 -16.62 -19.33
N SER A 6 20.41 -17.10 -19.34
CA SER A 6 19.26 -16.36 -18.84
C SER A 6 19.55 -16.12 -17.35
N THR A 7 20.03 -14.91 -17.03
CA THR A 7 20.19 -14.52 -15.64
C THR A 7 18.81 -14.56 -15.01
N SER A 8 18.62 -15.41 -13.99
CA SER A 8 17.39 -15.50 -13.21
C SER A 8 17.04 -14.13 -12.61
N ILE A 9 15.75 -13.84 -12.48
CA ILE A 9 15.25 -12.63 -11.82
C ILE A 9 15.44 -12.81 -10.32
N ARG A 10 16.25 -11.97 -9.70
CA ARG A 10 16.52 -12.02 -8.26
C ARG A 10 15.38 -11.38 -7.48
N VAL A 11 14.66 -12.19 -6.71
CA VAL A 11 13.48 -11.78 -5.97
C VAL A 11 13.75 -11.79 -4.47
N LEU A 12 13.40 -10.72 -3.78
CA LEU A 12 13.32 -10.63 -2.32
C LEU A 12 11.85 -10.75 -1.90
N VAL A 13 11.57 -11.67 -0.97
CA VAL A 13 10.22 -11.84 -0.40
C VAL A 13 10.16 -11.23 1.00
N VAL A 14 9.22 -10.29 1.20
CA VAL A 14 9.06 -9.55 2.46
C VAL A 14 7.62 -9.67 2.94
N ASP A 15 7.42 -10.40 4.04
CA ASP A 15 6.11 -10.65 4.64
C ASP A 15 6.31 -11.00 6.12
N ASP A 16 5.51 -10.48 7.05
CA ASP A 16 5.65 -10.78 8.47
C ASP A 16 5.08 -12.17 8.85
N HIS A 17 4.22 -12.75 8.00
CA HIS A 17 3.63 -14.07 8.21
C HIS A 17 4.57 -15.18 7.71
N PRO A 18 5.15 -16.02 8.61
CA PRO A 18 6.13 -17.03 8.20
C PRO A 18 5.60 -18.05 7.18
N VAL A 19 4.33 -18.45 7.32
CA VAL A 19 3.70 -19.43 6.42
C VAL A 19 3.53 -18.86 5.00
N VAL A 20 3.12 -17.60 4.89
CA VAL A 20 2.96 -16.90 3.60
C VAL A 20 4.33 -16.77 2.94
N ARG A 21 5.32 -16.32 3.67
CA ARG A 21 6.69 -16.14 3.18
C ARG A 21 7.29 -17.44 2.66
N ALA A 22 7.23 -18.52 3.46
CA ALA A 22 7.70 -19.84 3.06
C ALA A 22 6.92 -20.40 1.85
N GLY A 23 5.61 -20.16 1.81
CA GLY A 23 4.77 -20.56 0.67
C GLY A 23 5.16 -19.85 -0.62
N LEU A 24 5.33 -18.54 -0.58
CA LEU A 24 5.77 -17.74 -1.74
C LEU A 24 7.15 -18.19 -2.23
N THR A 25 8.12 -18.36 -1.33
CA THR A 25 9.46 -18.84 -1.67
C THR A 25 9.40 -20.22 -2.33
N SER A 26 8.67 -21.16 -1.74
CA SER A 26 8.52 -22.51 -2.29
C SER A 26 7.86 -22.52 -3.67
N MET A 27 6.84 -21.70 -3.88
CA MET A 27 6.15 -21.56 -5.17
C MET A 27 7.07 -20.97 -6.24
N LEU A 28 7.82 -19.91 -5.91
CA LEU A 28 8.74 -19.26 -6.83
C LEU A 28 9.94 -20.15 -7.18
N ALA A 29 10.45 -20.96 -6.24
CA ALA A 29 11.54 -21.89 -6.47
C ALA A 29 11.23 -22.99 -7.52
N THR A 30 9.96 -23.20 -7.87
CA THR A 30 9.56 -24.10 -8.95
C THR A 30 9.85 -23.55 -10.36
N ARG A 31 10.32 -22.30 -10.46
CA ARG A 31 10.53 -21.57 -11.71
C ARG A 31 11.98 -21.23 -11.94
N PRO A 32 12.62 -21.81 -12.95
CA PRO A 32 14.05 -21.61 -13.20
C PRO A 32 14.43 -20.17 -13.60
N GLU A 33 13.45 -19.39 -14.08
CA GLU A 33 13.61 -17.99 -14.43
C GLU A 33 13.60 -17.03 -13.21
N ILE A 34 13.31 -17.54 -12.00
CA ILE A 34 13.24 -16.76 -10.77
C ILE A 34 14.16 -17.37 -9.71
N GLU A 35 14.92 -16.52 -9.04
CA GLU A 35 15.74 -16.88 -7.90
C GLU A 35 15.36 -16.05 -6.68
N VAL A 36 14.86 -16.71 -5.62
CA VAL A 36 14.62 -16.03 -4.36
C VAL A 36 15.94 -15.86 -3.63
N VAL A 37 16.50 -14.64 -3.67
CA VAL A 37 17.81 -14.31 -3.10
C VAL A 37 17.76 -13.95 -1.62
N GLY A 38 16.57 -13.82 -1.05
CA GLY A 38 16.40 -13.54 0.37
C GLY A 38 14.95 -13.46 0.81
N GLU A 39 14.79 -13.53 2.13
CA GLU A 39 13.52 -13.38 2.82
C GLU A 39 13.66 -12.38 3.97
N ALA A 40 12.66 -11.56 4.21
CA ALA A 40 12.62 -10.66 5.36
C ALA A 40 11.25 -10.71 6.05
N ALA A 41 11.23 -10.65 7.38
CA ALA A 41 10.02 -10.67 8.18
C ALA A 41 9.50 -9.27 8.55
N ASN A 42 10.18 -8.20 8.13
CA ASN A 42 9.80 -6.81 8.40
C ASN A 42 10.59 -5.84 7.52
N GLY A 43 10.16 -4.57 7.52
CA GLY A 43 10.77 -3.52 6.72
C GLY A 43 12.26 -3.28 7.01
N PRO A 44 12.71 -3.12 8.27
CA PRO A 44 14.12 -2.93 8.58
C PRO A 44 15.02 -4.07 8.09
N ALA A 45 14.59 -5.33 8.20
CA ALA A 45 15.34 -6.48 7.68
C ALA A 45 15.42 -6.46 6.15
N ALA A 46 14.32 -6.08 5.47
CA ALA A 46 14.31 -5.93 4.02
C ALA A 46 15.29 -4.85 3.54
N LEU A 47 15.30 -3.68 4.19
CA LEU A 47 16.23 -2.58 3.85
C LEU A 47 17.70 -3.00 4.05
N ASN A 48 18.00 -3.74 5.10
CA ASN A 48 19.35 -4.26 5.33
C ASN A 48 19.79 -5.24 4.22
N LEU A 49 18.91 -6.17 3.81
CA LEU A 49 19.20 -7.08 2.70
C LEU A 49 19.44 -6.34 1.39
N LEU A 50 18.65 -5.32 1.08
CA LEU A 50 18.79 -4.52 -0.14
C LEU A 50 20.09 -3.72 -0.21
N GLN A 51 20.69 -3.38 0.92
CA GLN A 51 21.99 -2.70 0.97
C GLN A 51 23.16 -3.67 0.70
N ASN A 52 22.98 -4.96 0.96
CA ASN A 52 24.04 -5.96 0.93
C ASN A 52 23.87 -7.00 -0.19
N SER A 53 22.75 -6.98 -0.90
CA SER A 53 22.43 -7.97 -1.94
C SER A 53 21.82 -7.30 -3.16
N ALA A 54 22.15 -7.80 -4.32
CA ALA A 54 21.54 -7.33 -5.56
C ALA A 54 20.17 -7.99 -5.72
N VAL A 55 19.11 -7.18 -5.75
CA VAL A 55 17.71 -7.57 -5.91
C VAL A 55 17.11 -6.85 -7.09
N ASP A 56 16.44 -7.57 -7.98
CA ASP A 56 15.79 -7.00 -9.17
C ASP A 56 14.33 -6.62 -8.88
N VAL A 57 13.60 -7.51 -8.17
CA VAL A 57 12.20 -7.32 -7.80
C VAL A 57 12.00 -7.68 -6.33
N MET A 58 11.28 -6.84 -5.61
CA MET A 58 10.84 -7.11 -4.24
C MET A 58 9.34 -7.36 -4.21
N LEU A 59 8.92 -8.49 -3.63
CA LEU A 59 7.54 -8.73 -3.22
C LEU A 59 7.40 -8.26 -1.79
N LEU A 60 6.54 -7.28 -1.53
CA LEU A 60 6.48 -6.57 -0.26
C LEU A 60 5.05 -6.57 0.29
N ASP A 61 4.87 -7.15 1.46
CA ASP A 61 3.59 -7.03 2.15
C ASP A 61 3.31 -5.57 2.53
N LEU A 62 2.04 -5.20 2.38
CA LEU A 62 1.56 -3.87 2.71
C LEU A 62 1.56 -3.64 4.22
N ARG A 63 1.08 -4.61 5.00
CA ARG A 63 0.82 -4.47 6.43
C ARG A 63 1.77 -5.33 7.24
N MET A 64 2.80 -4.70 7.76
CA MET A 64 3.79 -5.34 8.64
C MET A 64 3.95 -4.53 9.93
N PRO A 65 4.28 -5.18 11.06
CA PRO A 65 4.61 -4.49 12.30
C PRO A 65 5.90 -3.67 12.14
N VAL A 66 6.05 -2.64 12.95
CA VAL A 66 7.20 -1.72 13.03
C VAL A 66 7.31 -0.78 11.83
N MET A 67 7.21 -1.29 10.59
CA MET A 67 7.32 -0.50 9.36
C MET A 67 6.45 -1.14 8.28
N SER A 68 5.43 -0.43 7.85
CA SER A 68 4.53 -0.85 6.76
C SER A 68 5.25 -0.88 5.41
N GLY A 69 4.68 -1.59 4.42
CA GLY A 69 5.23 -1.63 3.07
C GLY A 69 5.31 -0.25 2.41
N ILE A 70 4.36 0.64 2.70
CA ILE A 70 4.40 2.03 2.19
C ILE A 70 5.58 2.80 2.80
N GLU A 71 5.86 2.61 4.09
CA GLU A 71 7.02 3.24 4.73
C GLU A 71 8.33 2.69 4.20
N VAL A 72 8.41 1.38 3.90
CA VAL A 72 9.57 0.78 3.21
C VAL A 72 9.79 1.44 1.85
N LEU A 73 8.75 1.64 1.02
CA LEU A 73 8.86 2.33 -0.27
C LEU A 73 9.39 3.76 -0.13
N LYS A 74 8.90 4.52 0.87
CA LYS A 74 9.37 5.87 1.15
C LYS A 74 10.84 5.88 1.55
N GLU A 75 11.25 4.90 2.36
CA GLU A 75 12.63 4.76 2.83
C GLU A 75 13.59 4.35 1.70
N LEU A 76 13.16 3.45 0.78
CA LEU A 76 13.90 3.13 -0.44
C LEU A 76 14.22 4.38 -1.26
N LYS A 77 13.21 5.22 -1.45
CA LYS A 77 13.38 6.50 -2.16
C LYS A 77 14.35 7.44 -1.43
N ARG A 78 14.27 7.52 -0.11
CA ARG A 78 15.17 8.35 0.72
C ARG A 78 16.62 7.87 0.65
N LEU A 79 16.83 6.53 0.62
CA LEU A 79 18.15 5.91 0.55
C LEU A 79 18.71 5.81 -0.87
N GLY A 80 17.93 6.16 -1.90
CA GLY A 80 18.35 6.02 -3.31
C GLY A 80 18.47 4.57 -3.78
N LEU A 81 17.79 3.63 -3.11
CA LEU A 81 17.80 2.21 -3.47
C LEU A 81 16.78 1.95 -4.59
N ALA A 82 17.29 1.54 -5.75
CA ALA A 82 16.48 1.33 -6.95
C ALA A 82 16.07 -0.15 -7.09
N VAL A 83 15.09 -0.59 -6.30
CA VAL A 83 14.47 -1.91 -6.44
C VAL A 83 13.03 -1.77 -6.91
N ARG A 84 12.63 -2.57 -7.90
CA ARG A 84 11.25 -2.57 -8.38
C ARG A 84 10.38 -3.38 -7.44
N THR A 85 9.39 -2.72 -6.83
CA THR A 85 8.58 -3.32 -5.77
C THR A 85 7.18 -3.63 -6.26
N ILE A 86 6.71 -4.86 -6.02
CA ILE A 86 5.33 -5.30 -6.16
C ILE A 86 4.74 -5.42 -4.76
N MET A 87 3.68 -4.66 -4.49
CA MET A 87 2.96 -4.77 -3.23
C MET A 87 2.08 -6.02 -3.22
N LEU A 88 2.10 -6.75 -2.10
CA LEU A 88 1.22 -7.89 -1.82
C LEU A 88 0.28 -7.53 -0.67
N THR A 89 -0.99 -7.89 -0.77
CA THR A 89 -1.95 -7.65 0.31
C THR A 89 -3.10 -8.66 0.31
N SER A 90 -3.64 -8.96 1.49
CA SER A 90 -4.89 -9.72 1.64
C SER A 90 -6.11 -8.80 1.70
N PHE A 91 -5.92 -7.54 2.10
CA PHE A 91 -6.97 -6.53 2.20
C PHE A 91 -6.46 -5.22 1.63
N GLU A 92 -7.25 -4.60 0.77
CA GLU A 92 -6.88 -3.36 0.10
C GLU A 92 -8.00 -2.34 0.16
N THR A 93 -7.63 -1.11 0.48
CA THR A 93 -8.50 0.06 0.31
C THR A 93 -8.03 0.87 -0.89
N ASP A 94 -8.91 1.73 -1.44
CA ASP A 94 -8.51 2.65 -2.52
C ASP A 94 -7.34 3.54 -2.08
N GLU A 95 -7.30 3.90 -0.79
CA GLU A 95 -6.22 4.71 -0.23
C GLU A 95 -4.90 3.94 -0.15
N ASP A 96 -4.92 2.66 0.24
CA ASP A 96 -3.72 1.81 0.27
C ASP A 96 -3.10 1.72 -1.14
N ILE A 97 -3.94 1.47 -2.16
CA ILE A 97 -3.50 1.41 -3.56
C ILE A 97 -2.88 2.75 -3.99
N TYR A 98 -3.59 3.84 -3.74
CA TYR A 98 -3.14 5.19 -4.09
C TYR A 98 -1.81 5.52 -3.42
N GLN A 99 -1.70 5.32 -2.11
CA GLN A 99 -0.48 5.60 -1.35
C GLN A 99 0.72 4.74 -1.80
N ALA A 100 0.50 3.45 -2.08
CA ALA A 100 1.55 2.57 -2.58
C ALA A 100 2.10 3.02 -3.94
N ILE A 101 1.20 3.38 -4.88
CA ILE A 101 1.60 3.86 -6.21
C ILE A 101 2.31 5.21 -6.13
N GLN A 102 1.86 6.14 -5.28
CA GLN A 102 2.52 7.43 -5.03
C GLN A 102 3.90 7.25 -4.36
N ALA A 103 4.03 6.27 -3.47
CA ALA A 103 5.31 5.94 -2.84
C ALA A 103 6.31 5.29 -3.81
N GLY A 104 5.84 4.82 -4.99
CA GLY A 104 6.71 4.29 -6.04
C GLY A 104 6.58 2.79 -6.31
N ALA A 105 5.50 2.15 -5.90
CA ALA A 105 5.22 0.76 -6.27
C ALA A 105 5.13 0.59 -7.79
N TRP A 106 5.70 -0.50 -8.31
CA TRP A 106 5.67 -0.88 -9.72
C TRP A 106 4.53 -1.83 -10.05
N GLY A 107 4.06 -2.58 -9.04
CA GLY A 107 2.93 -3.49 -9.15
C GLY A 107 2.14 -3.56 -7.85
N TYR A 108 0.92 -4.05 -7.97
CA TYR A 108 0.01 -4.27 -6.85
C TYR A 108 -0.78 -5.55 -7.09
N LEU A 109 -0.73 -6.51 -6.13
CA LEU A 109 -1.33 -7.82 -6.24
C LEU A 109 -2.02 -8.23 -4.94
N SER A 110 -3.15 -8.94 -5.06
CA SER A 110 -3.71 -9.68 -3.94
C SER A 110 -2.86 -10.92 -3.62
N LYS A 111 -2.73 -11.29 -2.34
CA LYS A 111 -2.08 -12.55 -1.93
C LYS A 111 -2.86 -13.79 -2.37
N GLU A 112 -4.10 -13.63 -2.82
CA GLU A 112 -4.97 -14.72 -3.32
C GLU A 112 -4.74 -15.06 -4.79
N ILE A 113 -3.82 -14.39 -5.49
CA ILE A 113 -3.52 -14.68 -6.90
C ILE A 113 -2.82 -16.03 -7.05
N ASN A 114 -2.98 -16.63 -8.22
CA ASN A 114 -2.27 -17.86 -8.54
C ASN A 114 -0.80 -17.59 -8.93
N LEU A 115 0.02 -18.65 -8.90
CA LEU A 115 1.44 -18.57 -9.21
C LEU A 115 1.72 -17.99 -10.61
N GLN A 116 0.93 -18.33 -11.62
CA GLN A 116 1.14 -17.85 -12.98
C GLN A 116 1.00 -16.32 -13.09
N GLN A 117 0.00 -15.76 -12.40
CA GLN A 117 -0.23 -14.31 -12.34
C GLN A 117 0.91 -13.58 -11.59
N MET A 118 1.43 -14.20 -10.54
CA MET A 118 2.57 -13.65 -9.79
C MET A 118 3.82 -13.60 -10.66
N ILE A 119 4.13 -14.67 -11.40
CA ILE A 119 5.26 -14.73 -12.31
C ILE A 119 5.13 -13.68 -13.42
N GLU A 120 3.94 -13.55 -14.02
CA GLU A 120 3.67 -12.53 -15.03
C GLU A 120 3.94 -11.12 -14.49
N ALA A 121 3.51 -10.84 -13.27
CA ALA A 121 3.77 -9.56 -12.62
C ALA A 121 5.28 -9.33 -12.38
N ILE A 122 6.00 -10.33 -11.87
CA ILE A 122 7.45 -10.26 -11.65
C ILE A 122 8.17 -9.98 -12.97
N CYS A 123 7.89 -10.74 -14.03
CA CYS A 123 8.49 -10.55 -15.34
C CYS A 123 8.16 -9.18 -15.95
N THR A 124 6.91 -8.74 -15.82
CA THR A 124 6.47 -7.43 -16.30
C THR A 124 7.23 -6.31 -15.60
N VAL A 125 7.30 -6.36 -14.28
CA VAL A 125 7.99 -5.36 -13.47
C VAL A 125 9.50 -5.41 -13.69
N HIS A 126 10.09 -6.59 -13.79
CA HIS A 126 11.51 -6.75 -14.14
C HIS A 126 11.83 -6.17 -15.51
N SER A 127 10.93 -6.24 -16.50
CA SER A 127 11.12 -5.61 -17.82
C SER A 127 11.03 -4.08 -17.82
N GLY A 128 10.76 -3.45 -16.67
CA GLY A 128 10.60 -1.99 -16.53
C GLY A 128 9.21 -1.48 -16.86
N ARG A 129 8.19 -2.34 -16.89
CA ARG A 129 6.79 -1.96 -17.07
C ARG A 129 6.02 -2.08 -15.76
N ARG A 130 5.08 -1.19 -15.51
CA ARG A 130 4.20 -1.30 -14.33
C ARG A 130 3.17 -2.41 -14.53
N HIS A 131 2.91 -3.16 -13.46
CA HIS A 131 1.87 -4.19 -13.44
C HIS A 131 0.73 -3.73 -12.52
N ILE A 132 -0.21 -2.97 -13.10
CA ILE A 132 -1.43 -2.50 -12.43
C ILE A 132 -2.61 -3.06 -13.23
N ARG A 133 -3.36 -3.99 -12.64
CA ARG A 133 -4.51 -4.62 -13.30
C ARG A 133 -5.65 -3.61 -13.52
N GLY A 134 -6.53 -3.89 -14.48
CA GLY A 134 -7.61 -2.98 -14.87
C GLY A 134 -8.47 -2.51 -13.71
N GLU A 135 -8.91 -3.43 -12.84
CA GLU A 135 -9.68 -3.11 -11.63
C GLU A 135 -8.92 -2.16 -10.68
N ILE A 136 -7.65 -2.43 -10.42
CA ILE A 136 -6.79 -1.55 -9.62
C ILE A 136 -6.61 -0.19 -10.31
N ALA A 137 -6.48 -0.17 -11.64
CA ALA A 137 -6.34 1.07 -12.40
C ALA A 137 -7.63 1.91 -12.35
N GLU A 138 -8.81 1.27 -12.43
CA GLU A 138 -10.10 1.95 -12.29
C GLU A 138 -10.27 2.54 -10.89
N ARG A 139 -9.99 1.78 -9.84
CA ARG A 139 -10.02 2.24 -8.45
C ARG A 139 -9.04 3.39 -8.21
N LEU A 140 -7.84 3.31 -8.76
CA LEU A 140 -6.85 4.38 -8.70
C LEU A 140 -7.33 5.65 -9.40
N ALA A 141 -7.90 5.54 -10.61
CA ALA A 141 -8.46 6.66 -11.34
C ALA A 141 -9.62 7.31 -10.57
N ALA A 142 -10.53 6.50 -10.03
CA ALA A 142 -11.62 6.98 -9.18
C ALA A 142 -11.09 7.70 -7.91
N ARG A 143 -10.03 7.19 -7.28
CA ARG A 143 -9.39 7.84 -6.13
C ARG A 143 -8.71 9.16 -6.53
N MET A 144 -8.00 9.20 -7.66
CA MET A 144 -7.32 10.40 -8.15
C MET A 144 -8.28 11.53 -8.52
N SER A 145 -9.51 11.22 -8.90
CA SER A 145 -10.54 12.23 -9.22
C SER A 145 -11.16 12.87 -7.98
N ARG A 146 -10.94 12.30 -6.78
CA ARG A 146 -11.46 12.85 -5.52
C ARG A 146 -10.53 13.93 -4.99
N SER A 147 -11.11 15.00 -4.44
CA SER A 147 -10.33 16.01 -3.71
C SER A 147 -9.79 15.43 -2.40
N ASP A 148 -8.49 15.58 -2.16
CA ASP A 148 -7.88 15.13 -0.92
C ASP A 148 -8.43 15.91 0.29
N LEU A 149 -8.65 15.20 1.39
CA LEU A 149 -8.90 15.83 2.67
C LEU A 149 -7.62 16.48 3.17
N SER A 150 -7.72 17.71 3.65
CA SER A 150 -6.59 18.34 4.35
C SER A 150 -6.31 17.61 5.67
N SER A 151 -5.10 17.77 6.22
CA SER A 151 -4.74 17.18 7.52
C SER A 151 -5.74 17.55 8.62
N ARG A 152 -6.30 18.77 8.58
CA ARG A 152 -7.32 19.23 9.52
C ARG A 152 -8.66 18.54 9.33
N GLU A 153 -9.07 18.30 8.09
CA GLU A 153 -10.29 17.56 7.80
C GLU A 153 -10.16 16.08 8.20
N VAL A 154 -9.01 15.45 8.00
CA VAL A 154 -8.74 14.07 8.48
C VAL A 154 -8.81 14.01 10.02
N GLU A 155 -8.24 14.99 10.73
CA GLU A 155 -8.28 15.06 12.19
C GLU A 155 -9.73 15.18 12.70
N ILE A 156 -10.52 16.06 12.09
CA ILE A 156 -11.94 16.23 12.41
C ILE A 156 -12.73 14.96 12.08
N LEU A 157 -12.48 14.34 10.94
CA LEU A 157 -13.15 13.10 10.52
C LEU A 157 -12.90 11.94 11.49
N LYS A 158 -11.69 11.80 12.04
CA LYS A 158 -11.39 10.84 13.11
C LYS A 158 -12.25 11.06 14.35
N MET A 159 -12.48 12.31 14.74
CA MET A 159 -13.32 12.65 15.89
C MET A 159 -14.81 12.43 15.58
N VAL A 160 -15.23 12.70 14.34
CA VAL A 160 -16.58 12.39 13.86
C VAL A 160 -16.85 10.88 13.94
N ALA A 161 -15.90 10.06 13.51
CA ALA A 161 -16.00 8.61 13.57
C ALA A 161 -16.06 8.07 15.01
N LYS A 162 -15.46 8.77 15.97
CA LYS A 162 -15.62 8.49 17.42
C LYS A 162 -16.97 8.93 17.99
N GLY A 163 -17.85 9.52 17.19
CA GLY A 163 -19.18 9.98 17.62
C GLY A 163 -19.19 11.33 18.35
N LEU A 164 -18.08 12.11 18.33
CA LEU A 164 -18.03 13.40 19.00
C LEU A 164 -18.95 14.42 18.32
N THR A 165 -19.64 15.26 19.11
CA THR A 165 -20.42 16.38 18.59
C THR A 165 -19.51 17.51 18.09
N ASN A 166 -20.02 18.41 17.21
CA ASN A 166 -19.26 19.57 16.75
C ASN A 166 -18.74 20.43 17.89
N LYS A 167 -19.54 20.58 18.96
CA LYS A 167 -19.13 21.30 20.16
C LYS A 167 -17.96 20.64 20.88
N ALA A 168 -17.97 19.30 21.01
CA ALA A 168 -16.88 18.54 21.62
C ALA A 168 -15.60 18.59 20.77
N ILE A 169 -15.74 18.48 19.44
CA ILE A 169 -14.62 18.62 18.50
C ILE A 169 -14.04 20.04 18.57
N GLY A 170 -14.91 21.07 18.60
CA GLY A 170 -14.48 22.47 18.72
C GLY A 170 -13.67 22.73 20.00
N GLN A 171 -14.12 22.18 21.14
CA GLN A 171 -13.38 22.25 22.39
C GLN A 171 -12.03 21.55 22.32
N ALA A 172 -11.99 20.33 21.77
CA ALA A 172 -10.76 19.55 21.65
C ALA A 172 -9.72 20.22 20.74
N LEU A 173 -10.17 20.92 19.70
CA LEU A 173 -9.33 21.55 18.68
C LEU A 173 -9.14 23.06 18.84
N ASN A 174 -9.74 23.64 19.91
CA ASN A 174 -9.74 25.06 20.21
C ASN A 174 -10.24 25.95 19.06
N ILE A 175 -11.36 25.54 18.44
CA ILE A 175 -12.05 26.27 17.37
C ILE A 175 -13.57 26.33 17.66
N SER A 176 -14.30 27.23 16.98
CA SER A 176 -15.74 27.32 17.16
C SER A 176 -16.47 26.08 16.59
N ASP A 177 -17.66 25.78 17.16
CA ASP A 177 -18.55 24.73 16.63
C ASP A 177 -19.00 25.02 15.20
N LEU A 178 -19.15 26.31 14.85
CA LEU A 178 -19.43 26.74 13.47
C LEU A 178 -18.26 26.42 12.52
N THR A 179 -17.04 26.60 12.97
CA THR A 179 -15.84 26.24 12.19
C THR A 179 -15.80 24.72 11.96
N VAL A 180 -16.10 23.92 13.00
CA VAL A 180 -16.20 22.46 12.85
C VAL A 180 -17.29 22.08 11.86
N LYS A 181 -18.49 22.71 11.94
CA LYS A 181 -19.58 22.46 10.99
C LYS A 181 -19.15 22.72 9.54
N ASN A 182 -18.41 23.80 9.29
CA ASN A 182 -17.92 24.11 7.96
C ASN A 182 -16.91 23.03 7.47
N HIS A 183 -16.00 22.58 8.32
CA HIS A 183 -15.11 21.47 7.99
C HIS A 183 -15.87 20.17 7.70
N VAL A 184 -16.88 19.84 8.52
CA VAL A 184 -17.72 18.66 8.28
C VAL A 184 -18.43 18.76 6.92
N ASN A 185 -19.03 19.90 6.59
CA ASN A 185 -19.66 20.09 5.28
C ASN A 185 -18.66 19.92 4.12
N ASN A 186 -17.44 20.43 4.25
CA ASN A 186 -16.40 20.26 3.24
C ASN A 186 -15.99 18.78 3.13
N ILE A 187 -15.90 18.06 4.26
CA ILE A 187 -15.61 16.62 4.28
C ILE A 187 -16.71 15.85 3.54
N LEU A 188 -18.01 16.14 3.84
CA LEU A 188 -19.13 15.50 3.15
C LEU A 188 -19.07 15.71 1.63
N ALA A 189 -18.82 16.94 1.19
CA ALA A 189 -18.69 17.28 -0.23
C ALA A 189 -17.49 16.55 -0.89
N LYS A 190 -16.33 16.53 -0.23
CA LYS A 190 -15.13 15.85 -0.75
C LYS A 190 -15.25 14.32 -0.79
N LEU A 191 -15.99 13.74 0.15
CA LEU A 191 -16.24 12.29 0.20
C LEU A 191 -17.44 11.89 -0.67
N ASP A 192 -18.20 12.86 -1.19
CA ASP A 192 -19.43 12.64 -1.96
C ASP A 192 -20.43 11.78 -1.17
N VAL A 193 -20.80 12.25 0.04
CA VAL A 193 -21.71 11.59 0.97
C VAL A 193 -22.68 12.60 1.57
N SER A 194 -23.85 12.10 2.03
CA SER A 194 -24.97 12.95 2.46
C SER A 194 -24.93 13.35 3.93
N ASP A 195 -24.35 12.49 4.78
CA ASP A 195 -24.33 12.71 6.21
C ASP A 195 -23.05 12.25 6.91
N ARG A 196 -22.91 12.59 8.20
CA ARG A 196 -21.72 12.29 9.00
C ARG A 196 -21.52 10.79 9.26
N THR A 197 -22.58 9.98 9.25
CA THR A 197 -22.51 8.54 9.45
C THR A 197 -21.95 7.89 8.20
N GLU A 198 -22.46 8.30 7.03
CA GLU A 198 -21.92 7.90 5.75
C GLU A 198 -20.46 8.33 5.60
N ALA A 199 -20.10 9.54 6.05
CA ALA A 199 -18.70 10.01 6.01
C ALA A 199 -17.79 9.13 6.86
N SER A 200 -18.21 8.72 8.05
CA SER A 200 -17.45 7.81 8.91
C SER A 200 -17.27 6.44 8.26
N THR A 201 -18.34 5.87 7.72
CA THR A 201 -18.33 4.58 7.03
C THR A 201 -17.43 4.62 5.79
N ALA A 202 -17.61 5.63 4.94
CA ALA A 202 -16.79 5.83 3.75
C ALA A 202 -15.30 6.02 4.09
N ALA A 203 -15.01 6.76 5.17
CA ALA A 203 -13.63 6.98 5.61
C ALA A 203 -12.93 5.69 6.03
N ILE A 204 -13.62 4.80 6.73
CA ILE A 204 -13.11 3.48 7.14
C ILE A 204 -12.92 2.58 5.90
N GLN A 205 -13.96 2.46 5.07
CA GLN A 205 -13.92 1.62 3.87
C GLN A 205 -12.83 2.05 2.88
N ARG A 206 -12.58 3.36 2.78
CA ARG A 206 -11.55 3.94 1.90
C ARG A 206 -10.16 3.96 2.53
N GLY A 207 -9.99 3.55 3.80
CA GLY A 207 -8.72 3.55 4.51
C GLY A 207 -8.19 4.94 4.89
N LEU A 208 -9.06 5.96 4.91
CA LEU A 208 -8.70 7.33 5.33
C LEU A 208 -8.50 7.42 6.84
N ILE A 209 -9.16 6.55 7.60
CA ILE A 209 -9.04 6.40 9.05
C ILE A 209 -9.06 4.92 9.43
N ASP A 210 -8.31 4.54 10.47
CA ASP A 210 -8.31 3.17 10.99
C ASP A 210 -9.52 2.88 11.89
N VAL A 211 -9.95 1.61 11.92
CA VAL A 211 -11.06 1.13 12.78
C VAL A 211 -10.66 1.05 14.26
N ASN A 212 -9.36 0.97 14.56
CA ASN A 212 -8.82 0.96 15.92
C ASN A 212 -8.76 2.40 16.47
N LEU A 213 -9.93 2.95 16.73
CA LEU A 213 -10.13 4.28 17.33
C LEU A 213 -10.24 4.19 18.85
#